data_b2e2d090a9a04d02ccfda5574ee53fca
#
_entry.id   b2e2d090a9a04d02ccfda5574ee53fca
#
_cell.length_a   1.000
_cell.length_b   1.000
_cell.length_c   1.000
_cell.angle_alpha   90.00
_cell.angle_beta   90.00
_cell.angle_gamma   90.00
#
_symmetry.space_group_name_H-M   'P 1'
#
loop_
_entity.id
_entity.type
_entity.pdbx_description
1 polymer ?
#
loop_
_entity_poly.entity_id
_entity_poly.type
_entity_poly.pdbx_seq_one_letter_code
_entity_poly.pdbx_strand_id
1 'polypeptide(L)'
;FTINNVGISGNMRLDDEVIRRELYTRPGELYNQSLLFQTIRTLGSMGHFTAEAIAPDIQPVVNSDELVDINWPLEEIASDQFQIAGGWGGGTFVGSVGVTLNNLSIKNFFKKGAWRPYPMGQNQRLSISAQTNGTYYKAFAISFTDPWMGGRKPNSFTISAHYSDENNAYYAWQKGTRYFRTAGVAAGLGKRLDWPDPYFTFYAEASYERYML
;
A
#
# COMPACT_ATOMS: atom_id res chain seq x y z
N PHE A 1 20.43 24.63 -15.08
CA PHE A 1 20.97 24.12 -13.82
C PHE A 1 21.05 22.61 -13.87
N THR A 2 22.11 22.04 -13.30
CA THR A 2 22.27 20.60 -13.10
C THR A 2 22.03 20.27 -11.63
N ILE A 3 21.36 19.18 -11.34
CA ILE A 3 21.09 18.74 -9.97
C ILE A 3 22.38 18.17 -9.40
N ASN A 4 22.91 18.79 -8.34
CA ASN A 4 24.11 18.34 -7.64
C ASN A 4 23.77 17.25 -6.62
N ASN A 5 22.83 17.52 -5.74
CA ASN A 5 22.44 16.56 -4.69
C ASN A 5 20.91 16.55 -4.50
N VAL A 6 20.39 15.39 -4.07
CA VAL A 6 19.00 15.22 -3.69
C VAL A 6 18.93 14.67 -2.26
N GLY A 7 18.54 15.54 -1.33
CA GLY A 7 18.35 15.24 0.07
C GLY A 7 16.93 14.81 0.39
N ILE A 8 16.77 13.94 1.38
CA ILE A 8 15.48 13.56 1.97
C ILE A 8 15.60 13.73 3.47
N SER A 9 14.61 14.32 4.09
CA SER A 9 14.57 14.53 5.53
C SER A 9 13.15 14.36 6.07
N GLY A 10 13.03 14.01 7.36
CA GLY A 10 11.73 13.84 8.04
C GLY A 10 11.10 12.47 7.91
N ASN A 11 11.69 11.55 7.14
CA ASN A 11 11.24 10.15 7.09
C ASN A 11 11.69 9.39 8.34
N MET A 12 10.73 8.91 9.13
CA MET A 12 10.98 8.18 10.39
C MET A 12 10.64 6.70 10.30
N ARG A 13 9.64 6.34 9.49
CA ARG A 13 9.09 4.99 9.37
C ARG A 13 9.34 4.38 8.00
N LEU A 14 9.38 5.19 6.97
CA LEU A 14 9.65 4.75 5.60
C LEU A 14 11.17 4.71 5.36
N ASP A 15 11.67 3.64 4.76
CA ASP A 15 13.08 3.53 4.39
C ASP A 15 13.42 4.57 3.30
N ASP A 16 14.57 5.22 3.41
CA ASP A 16 15.06 6.23 2.44
C ASP A 16 15.09 5.69 1.01
N GLU A 17 15.48 4.42 0.83
CA GLU A 17 15.49 3.73 -0.46
C GLU A 17 14.11 3.71 -1.13
N VAL A 18 13.03 3.60 -0.32
CA VAL A 18 11.66 3.56 -0.82
C VAL A 18 11.22 4.90 -1.37
N ILE A 19 11.65 5.98 -0.74
CA ILE A 19 11.37 7.35 -1.21
C ILE A 19 12.21 7.64 -2.45
N ARG A 20 13.52 7.35 -2.42
CA ARG A 20 14.44 7.63 -3.53
C ARG A 20 14.03 7.00 -4.84
N ARG A 21 13.53 5.78 -4.81
CA ARG A 21 13.09 5.09 -6.05
C ARG A 21 11.86 5.72 -6.70
N GLU A 22 11.10 6.53 -5.96
CA GLU A 22 9.94 7.27 -6.47
C GLU A 22 10.29 8.69 -6.95
N LEU A 23 11.52 9.16 -6.73
CA LEU A 23 11.98 10.45 -7.21
C LEU A 23 12.33 10.39 -8.70
N TYR A 24 11.81 11.34 -9.45
CA TYR A 24 12.14 11.55 -10.87
C TYR A 24 13.28 12.54 -11.07
N THR A 25 13.74 13.21 -10.00
CA THR A 25 14.88 14.11 -9.99
C THR A 25 16.09 13.37 -9.44
N ARG A 26 17.16 13.26 -10.22
CA ARG A 26 18.37 12.53 -9.82
C ARG A 26 19.62 13.41 -9.89
N PRO A 27 20.59 13.20 -9.00
CA PRO A 27 21.88 13.88 -9.10
C PRO A 27 22.54 13.64 -10.47
N GLY A 28 23.09 14.71 -11.05
CA GLY A 28 23.74 14.71 -12.37
C GLY A 28 22.80 14.95 -13.55
N GLU A 29 21.49 14.96 -13.36
CA GLU A 29 20.49 15.28 -14.40
C GLU A 29 20.25 16.79 -14.47
N LEU A 30 19.76 17.27 -15.61
CA LEU A 30 19.30 18.65 -15.75
C LEU A 30 18.02 18.87 -14.92
N TYR A 31 17.99 20.01 -14.24
CA TYR A 31 16.79 20.44 -13.54
C TYR A 31 15.61 20.57 -14.49
N ASN A 32 14.53 19.88 -14.18
CA ASN A 32 13.30 19.91 -14.96
C ASN A 32 12.08 20.03 -14.04
N GLN A 33 11.38 21.11 -14.16
CA GLN A 33 10.19 21.41 -13.35
C GLN A 33 9.07 20.36 -13.52
N SER A 34 8.91 19.81 -14.72
CA SER A 34 7.90 18.76 -14.95
C SER A 34 8.21 17.49 -14.16
N LEU A 35 9.48 17.08 -14.07
CA LEU A 35 9.91 15.93 -13.27
C LEU A 35 9.76 16.20 -11.77
N LEU A 36 9.95 17.46 -11.34
CA LEU A 36 9.69 17.88 -9.98
C LEU A 36 8.20 17.71 -9.61
N PHE A 37 7.30 18.23 -10.44
CA PHE A 37 5.85 18.05 -10.22
C PHE A 37 5.44 16.57 -10.26
N GLN A 38 6.04 15.78 -11.13
CA GLN A 38 5.80 14.34 -11.18
C GLN A 38 6.24 13.67 -9.88
N THR A 39 7.38 14.05 -9.30
CA THR A 39 7.84 13.59 -7.99
C THR A 39 6.84 13.96 -6.89
N ILE A 40 6.40 15.22 -6.81
CA ILE A 40 5.40 15.68 -5.83
C ILE A 40 4.13 14.82 -5.91
N ARG A 41 3.63 14.62 -7.13
CA ARG A 41 2.43 13.81 -7.35
C ARG A 41 2.61 12.35 -6.94
N THR A 42 3.77 11.77 -7.26
CA THR A 42 4.06 10.38 -6.92
C THR A 42 4.19 10.20 -5.41
N LEU A 43 4.92 11.07 -4.72
CA LEU A 43 5.02 11.05 -3.26
C LEU A 43 3.66 11.26 -2.58
N GLY A 44 2.83 12.19 -3.10
CA GLY A 44 1.47 12.41 -2.61
C GLY A 44 0.56 11.17 -2.78
N SER A 45 0.72 10.44 -3.89
CA SER A 45 -0.07 9.23 -4.15
C SER A 45 0.29 8.04 -3.27
N MET A 46 1.46 8.06 -2.62
CA MET A 46 1.86 7.01 -1.66
C MET A 46 0.99 7.01 -0.40
N GLY A 47 0.40 8.15 -0.03
CA GLY A 47 -0.46 8.28 1.15
C GLY A 47 0.28 8.19 2.50
N HIS A 48 1.58 8.40 2.51
CA HIS A 48 2.43 8.39 3.71
C HIS A 48 2.85 9.77 4.18
N PHE A 49 2.57 10.81 3.39
CA PHE A 49 3.02 12.17 3.67
C PHE A 49 1.86 13.16 3.67
N THR A 50 1.99 14.20 4.48
CA THR A 50 1.10 15.36 4.45
C THR A 50 1.26 16.07 3.10
N ALA A 51 0.17 16.27 2.36
CA ALA A 51 0.23 16.83 1.01
C ALA A 51 0.88 18.23 0.97
N GLU A 52 0.62 19.05 1.99
CA GLU A 52 1.17 20.40 2.12
C GLU A 52 2.67 20.40 2.43
N ALA A 53 3.20 19.31 3.00
CA ALA A 53 4.61 19.16 3.33
C ALA A 53 5.46 18.62 2.17
N ILE A 54 4.84 18.17 1.07
CA ILE A 54 5.57 17.72 -0.12
C ILE A 54 5.98 18.95 -0.97
N ALA A 55 6.84 19.77 -0.42
CA ALA A 55 7.40 20.94 -1.10
C ALA A 55 8.92 20.85 -1.12
N PRO A 56 9.55 20.74 -2.31
CA PRO A 56 11.00 20.69 -2.40
C PRO A 56 11.62 22.05 -2.06
N ASP A 57 12.67 22.03 -1.27
CA ASP A 57 13.54 23.16 -1.04
C ASP A 57 14.68 23.10 -2.07
N ILE A 58 14.76 24.11 -2.93
CA ILE A 58 15.73 24.18 -4.02
C ILE A 58 16.70 25.30 -3.72
N GLN A 59 17.97 24.95 -3.53
CA GLN A 59 19.01 25.91 -3.18
C GLN A 59 20.13 25.86 -4.22
N PRO A 60 20.62 27.03 -4.67
CA PRO A 60 21.81 27.06 -5.50
C PRO A 60 23.03 26.64 -4.68
N VAL A 61 23.95 25.91 -5.30
CA VAL A 61 25.17 25.46 -4.65
C VAL A 61 26.12 26.65 -4.52
N VAL A 62 26.66 26.86 -3.33
CA VAL A 62 27.65 27.95 -3.06
C VAL A 62 28.86 27.75 -3.98
N ASN A 63 29.26 28.81 -4.67
CA ASN A 63 30.37 28.87 -5.65
C ASN A 63 30.11 28.16 -6.98
N SER A 64 28.84 27.89 -7.35
CA SER A 64 28.49 27.36 -8.66
C SER A 64 27.18 27.99 -9.15
N ASP A 65 27.24 28.67 -10.29
CA ASP A 65 26.05 29.26 -10.90
C ASP A 65 25.22 28.25 -11.73
N GLU A 66 25.73 27.01 -11.85
CA GLU A 66 25.10 25.98 -12.71
C GLU A 66 24.49 24.79 -11.92
N LEU A 67 24.78 24.73 -10.60
CA LEU A 67 24.38 23.60 -9.78
C LEU A 67 23.29 23.99 -8.77
N VAL A 68 22.34 23.07 -8.56
CA VAL A 68 21.27 23.19 -7.55
C VAL A 68 21.19 21.94 -6.70
N ASP A 69 20.96 22.13 -5.41
CA ASP A 69 20.61 21.09 -4.48
C ASP A 69 19.09 21.08 -4.27
N ILE A 70 18.49 19.89 -4.27
CA ILE A 70 17.05 19.70 -4.01
C ILE A 70 16.92 18.92 -2.72
N ASN A 71 16.30 19.50 -1.71
CA ASN A 71 15.96 18.81 -0.47
C ASN A 71 14.44 18.60 -0.37
N TRP A 72 14.04 17.38 0.02
CA TRP A 72 12.66 16.99 0.25
C TRP A 72 12.42 16.89 1.76
N PRO A 73 11.95 17.96 2.41
CA PRO A 73 11.50 17.89 3.80
C PRO A 73 10.12 17.25 3.81
N LEU A 74 10.03 15.99 4.24
CA LEU A 74 8.81 15.21 4.25
C LEU A 74 8.27 15.11 5.67
N GLU A 75 6.94 15.14 5.81
CA GLU A 75 6.26 14.90 7.08
C GLU A 75 5.40 13.65 6.95
N GLU A 76 5.81 12.58 7.66
CA GLU A 76 5.08 11.32 7.63
C GLU A 76 3.81 11.37 8.46
N ILE A 77 2.73 10.84 7.89
CA ILE A 77 1.45 10.63 8.57
C ILE A 77 1.20 9.14 8.81
N ALA A 78 0.34 8.86 9.78
CA ALA A 78 -0.13 7.50 10.01
C ALA A 78 -1.08 7.10 8.87
N SER A 79 -0.68 6.09 8.10
CA SER A 79 -1.45 5.57 6.97
C SER A 79 -2.16 4.25 7.26
N ASP A 80 -1.85 3.63 8.40
CA ASP A 80 -2.47 2.38 8.81
C ASP A 80 -3.93 2.60 9.20
N GLN A 81 -4.78 1.63 8.89
CA GLN A 81 -6.21 1.72 9.12
C GLN A 81 -6.68 0.54 9.96
N PHE A 82 -7.50 0.85 10.94
CA PHE A 82 -8.22 -0.13 11.72
C PHE A 82 -9.72 0.20 11.68
N GLN A 83 -10.51 -0.76 11.25
CA GLN A 83 -11.95 -0.59 11.07
C GLN A 83 -12.69 -1.61 11.92
N ILE A 84 -13.65 -1.14 12.69
CA ILE A 84 -14.62 -1.98 13.39
C ILE A 84 -16.00 -1.41 13.09
N ALA A 85 -16.90 -2.27 12.66
CA ALA A 85 -18.30 -1.96 12.52
C ALA A 85 -19.13 -3.09 13.13
N GLY A 86 -20.22 -2.75 13.81
CA GLY A 86 -21.08 -3.74 14.40
C GLY A 86 -22.47 -3.19 14.66
N GLY A 87 -23.45 -4.07 14.65
CA GLY A 87 -24.84 -3.73 14.89
C GLY A 87 -25.68 -4.96 15.23
N TRP A 88 -26.89 -4.73 15.65
CA TRP A 88 -27.87 -5.76 15.92
C TRP A 88 -29.05 -5.61 14.95
N GLY A 89 -29.31 -6.64 14.16
CA GLY A 89 -30.40 -6.60 13.18
C GLY A 89 -30.90 -8.02 12.86
N GLY A 90 -32.23 -8.15 12.60
CA GLY A 90 -32.83 -9.44 12.29
C GLY A 90 -32.68 -10.50 13.39
N GLY A 91 -32.52 -10.10 14.66
CA GLY A 91 -32.29 -11.02 15.77
C GLY A 91 -30.89 -11.60 15.86
N THR A 92 -29.93 -11.02 15.13
CA THR A 92 -28.54 -11.48 15.10
C THR A 92 -27.54 -10.33 15.16
N PHE A 93 -26.32 -10.61 15.58
CA PHE A 93 -25.21 -9.66 15.54
C PHE A 93 -24.60 -9.65 14.15
N VAL A 94 -24.43 -8.45 13.61
CA VAL A 94 -23.71 -8.18 12.35
C VAL A 94 -22.46 -7.39 12.66
N GLY A 95 -21.32 -7.81 12.18
CA GLY A 95 -20.09 -7.10 12.44
C GLY A 95 -19.00 -7.35 11.42
N SER A 96 -18.10 -6.39 11.33
CA SER A 96 -16.89 -6.51 10.54
C SER A 96 -15.71 -5.90 11.29
N VAL A 97 -14.55 -6.49 11.08
CA VAL A 97 -13.25 -5.98 11.53
C VAL A 97 -12.29 -6.01 10.37
N GLY A 98 -11.51 -4.94 10.22
CA GLY A 98 -10.50 -4.82 9.19
C GLY A 98 -9.25 -4.15 9.74
N VAL A 99 -8.10 -4.65 9.32
CA VAL A 99 -6.79 -4.06 9.60
C VAL A 99 -6.04 -3.92 8.28
N THR A 100 -5.57 -2.72 7.99
CA THR A 100 -4.73 -2.45 6.82
C THR A 100 -3.45 -1.78 7.29
N LEU A 101 -2.33 -2.47 7.07
CA LEU A 101 -0.97 -1.99 7.33
C LEU A 101 -0.40 -1.53 5.99
N ASN A 102 -0.05 -0.24 5.88
CA ASN A 102 0.37 0.36 4.61
C ASN A 102 1.88 0.51 4.44
N ASN A 103 2.67 0.21 5.47
CA ASN A 103 4.12 0.31 5.42
C ASN A 103 4.82 -0.97 5.91
N LEU A 104 4.27 -2.13 5.59
CA LEU A 104 4.89 -3.40 5.96
C LEU A 104 6.23 -3.59 5.24
N SER A 105 7.15 -4.29 5.90
CA SER A 105 8.43 -4.70 5.34
C SER A 105 8.71 -6.17 5.61
N ILE A 106 8.54 -7.04 4.64
CA ILE A 106 8.94 -8.45 4.74
C ILE A 106 10.46 -8.57 4.95
N LYS A 107 11.25 -7.71 4.31
CA LYS A 107 12.72 -7.66 4.45
C LYS A 107 13.16 -7.44 5.91
N ASN A 108 12.39 -6.67 6.67
CA ASN A 108 12.70 -6.34 8.06
C ASN A 108 12.06 -7.29 9.06
N PHE A 109 11.32 -8.30 8.62
CA PHE A 109 10.57 -9.22 9.48
C PHE A 109 11.48 -9.97 10.49
N PHE A 110 12.67 -10.37 10.05
CA PHE A 110 13.64 -11.10 10.86
C PHE A 110 14.71 -10.20 11.50
N LYS A 111 14.62 -8.87 11.35
CA LYS A 111 15.58 -7.95 11.97
C LYS A 111 15.16 -7.63 13.39
N LYS A 112 16.07 -7.84 14.36
CA LYS A 112 15.88 -7.42 15.74
C LYS A 112 15.71 -5.89 15.80
N GLY A 113 14.68 -5.43 16.52
CA GLY A 113 14.39 -3.98 16.69
C GLY A 113 13.61 -3.33 15.55
N ALA A 114 13.28 -4.04 14.47
CA ALA A 114 12.48 -3.52 13.37
C ALA A 114 10.95 -3.50 13.68
N TRP A 115 10.53 -4.17 14.74
CA TRP A 115 9.12 -4.24 15.17
C TRP A 115 8.72 -2.99 15.99
N ARG A 116 7.99 -2.04 15.35
CA ARG A 116 7.55 -0.76 15.97
C ARG A 116 6.18 -0.29 15.47
N PRO A 117 5.08 -0.93 15.74
CA PRO A 117 4.74 -2.21 16.40
C PRO A 117 4.88 -3.44 15.49
N TYR A 118 5.04 -3.29 14.18
CA TYR A 118 5.28 -4.34 13.21
C TYR A 118 6.50 -3.97 12.34
N PRO A 119 7.08 -4.89 11.56
CA PRO A 119 8.22 -4.57 10.70
C PRO A 119 7.79 -3.62 9.58
N MET A 120 8.32 -2.40 9.60
CA MET A 120 7.98 -1.30 8.70
C MET A 120 9.14 -0.95 7.76
N GLY A 121 8.85 -0.14 6.72
CA GLY A 121 9.82 0.59 5.92
C GLY A 121 9.72 0.42 4.42
N GLN A 122 9.08 -0.64 3.91
CA GLN A 122 9.11 -0.99 2.48
C GLN A 122 7.85 -0.61 1.68
N ASN A 123 6.91 0.12 2.29
CA ASN A 123 5.66 0.51 1.63
C ASN A 123 4.84 -0.69 1.11
N GLN A 124 5.01 -1.88 1.71
CA GLN A 124 4.18 -3.03 1.39
C GLN A 124 2.87 -2.93 2.16
N ARG A 125 1.78 -3.34 1.53
CA ARG A 125 0.44 -3.30 2.12
C ARG A 125 -0.02 -4.70 2.51
N LEU A 126 -0.48 -4.85 3.74
CA LEU A 126 -1.18 -6.05 4.21
C LEU A 126 -2.57 -5.65 4.69
N SER A 127 -3.59 -6.28 4.14
CA SER A 127 -4.99 -6.08 4.53
C SER A 127 -5.57 -7.40 5.02
N ILE A 128 -6.17 -7.39 6.19
CA ILE A 128 -6.87 -8.53 6.77
C ILE A 128 -8.26 -8.07 7.17
N SER A 129 -9.28 -8.78 6.76
CA SER A 129 -10.65 -8.46 7.12
C SER A 129 -11.45 -9.71 7.47
N ALA A 130 -12.35 -9.55 8.42
CA ALA A 130 -13.30 -10.55 8.83
C ALA A 130 -14.70 -9.91 8.93
N GLN A 131 -15.69 -10.58 8.44
CA GLN A 131 -17.08 -10.13 8.47
C GLN A 131 -17.99 -11.27 8.92
N THR A 132 -18.99 -10.93 9.72
CA THR A 132 -20.04 -11.87 10.08
C THR A 132 -21.40 -11.20 10.00
N ASN A 133 -22.38 -11.96 9.53
CA ASN A 133 -23.79 -11.57 9.59
C ASN A 133 -24.54 -12.64 10.40
N GLY A 134 -24.18 -12.70 11.68
CA GLY A 134 -24.69 -13.69 12.60
C GLY A 134 -24.23 -15.11 12.32
N THR A 135 -25.16 -16.03 12.34
CA THR A 135 -24.86 -17.46 12.15
C THR A 135 -24.88 -17.87 10.69
N TYR A 136 -25.51 -17.07 9.81
CA TYR A 136 -25.74 -17.48 8.45
C TYR A 136 -24.61 -17.12 7.48
N TYR A 137 -23.82 -16.07 7.77
CA TYR A 137 -22.73 -15.65 6.89
C TYR A 137 -21.48 -15.31 7.68
N LYS A 138 -20.34 -15.81 7.22
CA LYS A 138 -19.01 -15.45 7.70
C LYS A 138 -18.06 -15.33 6.52
N ALA A 139 -17.23 -14.29 6.52
CA ALA A 139 -16.22 -14.09 5.48
C ALA A 139 -14.89 -13.65 6.10
N PHE A 140 -13.81 -14.13 5.50
CA PHE A 140 -12.44 -13.75 5.81
C PHE A 140 -11.70 -13.42 4.52
N ALA A 141 -10.93 -12.36 4.52
CA ALA A 141 -10.07 -12.02 3.40
C ALA A 141 -8.71 -11.53 3.90
N ILE A 142 -7.69 -11.90 3.17
CA ILE A 142 -6.32 -11.42 3.36
C ILE A 142 -5.76 -11.01 2.01
N SER A 143 -5.08 -9.87 1.95
CA SER A 143 -4.44 -9.38 0.74
C SER A 143 -3.09 -8.79 1.09
N PHE A 144 -2.08 -9.13 0.31
CA PHE A 144 -0.75 -8.56 0.40
C PHE A 144 -0.37 -7.94 -0.93
N THR A 145 0.17 -6.72 -0.92
CA THR A 145 0.63 -6.00 -2.11
C THR A 145 2.03 -5.44 -1.87
N ASP A 146 2.94 -5.76 -2.78
CA ASP A 146 4.26 -5.14 -2.89
C ASP A 146 4.27 -4.24 -4.13
N PRO A 147 4.36 -2.90 -4.00
CA PRO A 147 4.34 -1.98 -5.15
C PRO A 147 5.64 -2.00 -5.97
N TRP A 148 6.72 -2.55 -5.41
CA TRP A 148 8.04 -2.62 -6.05
C TRP A 148 8.66 -4.01 -5.89
N MET A 149 8.01 -5.03 -6.41
CA MET A 149 8.51 -6.39 -6.32
C MET A 149 9.95 -6.50 -6.86
N GLY A 150 10.86 -6.92 -5.96
CA GLY A 150 12.29 -6.99 -6.25
C GLY A 150 13.05 -5.66 -6.14
N GLY A 151 12.39 -4.54 -5.81
CA GLY A 151 13.01 -3.25 -5.44
C GLY A 151 13.68 -2.47 -6.58
N ARG A 152 13.72 -3.00 -7.81
CA ARG A 152 14.44 -2.40 -8.95
C ARG A 152 13.56 -1.66 -9.95
N LYS A 153 12.32 -2.07 -10.09
CA LYS A 153 11.36 -1.51 -11.05
C LYS A 153 9.99 -1.36 -10.38
N PRO A 154 9.17 -0.39 -10.80
CA PRO A 154 7.82 -0.18 -10.26
C PRO A 154 6.84 -1.25 -10.79
N ASN A 155 7.17 -2.51 -10.52
CA ASN A 155 6.29 -3.65 -10.78
C ASN A 155 5.60 -4.05 -9.50
N SER A 156 4.30 -3.94 -9.45
CA SER A 156 3.54 -4.36 -8.28
C SER A 156 3.20 -5.85 -8.35
N PHE A 157 3.20 -6.48 -7.19
CA PHE A 157 2.73 -7.84 -7.01
C PHE A 157 1.64 -7.83 -5.94
N THR A 158 0.51 -8.45 -6.22
CA THR A 158 -0.59 -8.61 -5.27
C THR A 158 -0.95 -10.08 -5.16
N ILE A 159 -1.09 -10.57 -3.96
CA ILE A 159 -1.66 -11.88 -3.68
C ILE A 159 -2.80 -11.71 -2.68
N SER A 160 -3.91 -12.38 -2.93
CA SER A 160 -5.06 -12.36 -2.04
C SER A 160 -5.67 -13.74 -1.88
N ALA A 161 -6.28 -13.96 -0.74
CA ALA A 161 -7.08 -15.13 -0.46
C ALA A 161 -8.34 -14.73 0.29
N HIS A 162 -9.45 -15.37 -0.02
CA HIS A 162 -10.70 -15.16 0.68
C HIS A 162 -11.41 -16.48 0.93
N TYR A 163 -12.20 -16.48 1.98
CA TYR A 163 -13.07 -17.57 2.35
C TYR A 163 -14.40 -17.02 2.83
N SER A 164 -15.49 -17.59 2.37
CA SER A 164 -16.83 -17.30 2.88
C SER A 164 -17.60 -18.58 3.15
N ASP A 165 -18.39 -18.53 4.20
CA ASP A 165 -19.30 -19.60 4.60
C ASP A 165 -20.70 -18.99 4.76
N GLU A 166 -21.62 -19.43 3.95
CA GLU A 166 -23.02 -19.05 3.98
C GLU A 166 -23.86 -20.30 4.23
N ASN A 167 -24.86 -20.18 5.10
CA ASN A 167 -25.78 -21.28 5.38
C ASN A 167 -27.23 -20.81 5.36
N ASN A 168 -28.15 -21.74 5.38
CA ASN A 168 -29.60 -21.47 5.34
C ASN A 168 -30.25 -21.23 6.71
N ALA A 169 -29.45 -20.86 7.74
CA ALA A 169 -30.01 -20.53 9.05
C ALA A 169 -30.75 -19.17 8.98
N TYR A 170 -32.05 -19.16 9.19
CA TYR A 170 -32.84 -17.93 9.18
C TYR A 170 -32.77 -17.17 10.52
N TYR A 171 -32.62 -17.90 11.64
CA TYR A 171 -32.52 -17.31 12.98
C TYR A 171 -31.22 -17.68 13.65
N ALA A 172 -30.73 -16.82 14.57
CA ALA A 172 -29.47 -17.00 15.29
C ALA A 172 -29.36 -18.31 16.10
N TRP A 173 -30.48 -18.87 16.53
CA TRP A 173 -30.57 -20.16 17.27
C TRP A 173 -30.73 -21.38 16.37
N GLN A 174 -30.94 -21.20 15.06
CA GLN A 174 -31.12 -22.26 14.12
C GLN A 174 -29.80 -22.77 13.56
N LYS A 175 -29.55 -24.07 13.58
CA LYS A 175 -28.43 -24.67 12.83
C LYS A 175 -28.79 -24.73 11.36
N GLY A 176 -27.91 -24.18 10.52
CA GLY A 176 -28.00 -24.39 9.07
C GLY A 176 -27.84 -25.87 8.73
N THR A 177 -28.62 -26.33 7.78
CA THR A 177 -28.58 -27.71 7.25
C THR A 177 -27.93 -27.77 5.87
N ARG A 178 -27.81 -26.64 5.19
CA ARG A 178 -27.15 -26.49 3.90
C ARG A 178 -26.13 -25.40 4.01
N TYR A 179 -24.97 -25.62 3.44
CA TYR A 179 -23.84 -24.69 3.45
C TYR A 179 -23.40 -24.42 2.03
N PHE A 180 -23.10 -23.15 1.75
CA PHE A 180 -22.42 -22.74 0.54
C PHE A 180 -21.11 -22.07 0.94
N ARG A 181 -20.01 -22.68 0.58
CA ARG A 181 -18.68 -22.21 0.93
C ARG A 181 -17.91 -21.85 -0.31
N THR A 182 -17.29 -20.71 -0.28
CA THR A 182 -16.40 -20.25 -1.34
C THR A 182 -15.01 -20.05 -0.76
N ALA A 183 -14.01 -20.60 -1.43
CA ALA A 183 -12.62 -20.33 -1.13
C ALA A 183 -11.92 -19.93 -2.42
N GLY A 184 -11.26 -18.78 -2.40
CA GLY A 184 -10.59 -18.23 -3.56
C GLY A 184 -9.20 -17.73 -3.23
N VAL A 185 -8.33 -17.81 -4.25
CA VAL A 185 -7.01 -17.19 -4.24
C VAL A 185 -6.80 -16.45 -5.55
N ALA A 186 -6.14 -15.32 -5.51
CA ALA A 186 -5.79 -14.54 -6.68
C ALA A 186 -4.35 -14.04 -6.59
N ALA A 187 -3.69 -13.97 -7.73
CA ALA A 187 -2.36 -13.38 -7.83
C ALA A 187 -2.32 -12.42 -9.03
N GLY A 188 -1.88 -11.21 -8.80
CA GLY A 188 -1.83 -10.14 -9.78
C GLY A 188 -0.45 -9.53 -9.91
N LEU A 189 -0.13 -9.10 -11.12
CA LEU A 189 1.09 -8.37 -11.47
C LEU A 189 0.71 -7.06 -12.14
N GLY A 190 1.25 -5.96 -11.62
CA GLY A 190 1.11 -4.65 -12.22
C GLY A 190 2.45 -4.13 -12.73
N LYS A 191 2.44 -3.42 -13.83
CA LYS A 191 3.61 -2.78 -14.41
C LYS A 191 3.26 -1.36 -14.82
N ARG A 192 4.01 -0.38 -14.31
CA ARG A 192 3.94 0.99 -14.82
C ARG A 192 4.57 1.02 -16.21
N LEU A 193 3.87 1.60 -17.18
CA LEU A 193 4.32 1.69 -18.57
C LEU A 193 5.12 2.98 -18.78
N ASP A 194 6.14 2.89 -19.64
CA ASP A 194 6.91 4.06 -20.05
C ASP A 194 6.32 4.72 -21.30
N TRP A 195 5.49 3.98 -22.04
CA TRP A 195 4.81 4.45 -23.25
C TRP A 195 3.33 4.00 -23.22
N PRO A 196 2.36 4.81 -23.64
CA PRO A 196 2.48 6.17 -24.21
C PRO A 196 2.78 7.24 -23.16
N ASP A 197 2.55 6.98 -21.86
CA ASP A 197 2.69 7.91 -20.75
C ASP A 197 2.95 7.11 -19.47
N PRO A 198 3.83 7.56 -18.56
CA PRO A 198 4.11 6.90 -17.28
C PRO A 198 2.91 6.83 -16.30
N TYR A 199 1.79 7.44 -16.63
CA TYR A 199 0.54 7.31 -15.88
C TYR A 199 -0.25 6.05 -16.18
N PHE A 200 0.08 5.35 -17.28
CA PHE A 200 -0.56 4.07 -17.60
C PHE A 200 0.07 2.92 -16.81
N THR A 201 -0.79 2.08 -16.26
CA THR A 201 -0.37 0.85 -15.59
C THR A 201 -1.07 -0.33 -16.24
N PHE A 202 -0.29 -1.31 -16.66
CA PHE A 202 -0.81 -2.60 -17.06
C PHE A 202 -0.96 -3.49 -15.83
N TYR A 203 -2.13 -4.12 -15.67
CA TYR A 203 -2.38 -5.07 -14.58
C TYR A 203 -2.97 -6.35 -15.15
N ALA A 204 -2.43 -7.48 -14.72
CA ALA A 204 -2.92 -8.80 -15.05
C ALA A 204 -3.09 -9.61 -13.76
N GLU A 205 -4.23 -10.27 -13.63
CA GLU A 205 -4.55 -11.09 -12.46
C GLU A 205 -5.06 -12.45 -12.91
N ALA A 206 -4.65 -13.48 -12.19
CA ALA A 206 -5.19 -14.82 -12.28
C ALA A 206 -5.84 -15.19 -10.96
N SER A 207 -7.07 -15.69 -11.01
CA SER A 207 -7.81 -16.12 -9.82
C SER A 207 -8.31 -17.56 -9.98
N TYR A 208 -8.38 -18.24 -8.86
CA TYR A 208 -8.98 -19.56 -8.75
C TYR A 208 -10.01 -19.56 -7.61
N GLU A 209 -11.21 -19.97 -7.91
CA GLU A 209 -12.29 -20.09 -6.92
C GLU A 209 -12.83 -21.50 -6.86
N ARG A 210 -13.05 -21.97 -5.65
CA ARG A 210 -13.69 -23.26 -5.37
C ARG A 210 -14.98 -23.05 -4.61
N TYR A 211 -16.05 -23.58 -5.18
CA TYR A 211 -17.37 -23.60 -4.59
C TYR A 211 -17.67 -24.98 -4.00
N MET A 212 -18.19 -25.01 -2.78
CA MET A 212 -18.51 -26.22 -2.04
C MET A 212 -19.96 -26.12 -1.52
N LEU A 213 -20.78 -27.11 -1.83
CA LEU A 213 -22.17 -27.22 -1.45
C LEU A 213 -22.33 -28.29 -0.36
#